data_71b48fe4975bf7ce50a903f66ffaef2c
#
_entry.id   71b48fe4975bf7ce50a903f66ffaef2c
#
_cell.length_a   1.000
_cell.length_b   1.000
_cell.length_c   1.000
_cell.angle_alpha   90.00
_cell.angle_beta   90.00
_cell.angle_gamma   90.00
#
_symmetry.space_group_name_H-M   'P 1'
#
loop_
_entity.id
_entity.type
_entity.pdbx_description
1 polymer ?
#
loop_
_entity_poly.entity_id
_entity_poly.type
_entity_poly.pdbx_seq_one_letter_code
_entity_poly.pdbx_strand_id
1 'polypeptide(L)'
;PDRNRKRISTAASIKGLTAVLKCMLASIFLTCLLPASSLYGQKIAVKSNLLYDLTTTFNIGGEIRCDDTHTLNLSVNYNPWNFGGNKKMKHFMLQPEYRKWFDGVFMGSYIGFQLHYALFNFGGMLPWGFGNGKMLGIENRQIANNRYQGNLAGFGISYGYQWMISPQWNLEAGLSLGYAHLNYKRYGQPEGAAFIEKSHCNYWGPTQIGISLVYFIQ
;
A
#
# COMPACT_ATOMS: atom_id res chain seq x y z
N PRO A 1 36.79 4.53 -16.29
CA PRO A 1 36.64 5.37 -15.09
C PRO A 1 35.18 5.77 -14.79
N ASP A 2 34.29 5.87 -15.80
CA ASP A 2 32.97 6.43 -15.65
C ASP A 2 31.92 5.46 -15.02
N ARG A 3 32.09 4.15 -15.18
CA ARG A 3 31.20 3.14 -14.58
C ARG A 3 31.29 3.06 -13.05
N ASN A 4 32.48 3.30 -12.49
CA ASN A 4 32.69 3.31 -11.05
C ASN A 4 32.08 4.55 -10.37
N ARG A 5 32.17 5.73 -11.00
CA ARG A 5 31.52 6.95 -10.49
C ARG A 5 30.01 6.83 -10.42
N LYS A 6 29.34 6.26 -11.43
CA LYS A 6 27.89 6.03 -11.42
C LYS A 6 27.45 5.01 -10.35
N ARG A 7 28.23 3.95 -10.12
CA ARG A 7 27.96 2.98 -9.04
C ARG A 7 28.06 3.59 -7.64
N ILE A 8 29.06 4.44 -7.42
CA ILE A 8 29.26 5.13 -6.13
C ILE A 8 28.15 6.16 -5.90
N SER A 9 27.73 6.92 -6.92
CA SER A 9 26.63 7.88 -6.83
C SER A 9 25.29 7.19 -6.52
N THR A 10 25.00 6.06 -7.16
CA THR A 10 23.77 5.30 -6.92
C THR A 10 23.74 4.67 -5.52
N ALA A 11 24.89 4.15 -5.06
CA ALA A 11 25.00 3.58 -3.72
C ALA A 11 24.89 4.64 -2.60
N ALA A 12 25.43 5.84 -2.83
CA ALA A 12 25.30 6.98 -1.91
C ALA A 12 23.84 7.48 -1.85
N SER A 13 23.15 7.54 -2.99
CA SER A 13 21.73 7.92 -3.06
C SER A 13 20.83 6.91 -2.34
N ILE A 14 21.08 5.60 -2.47
CA ILE A 14 20.32 4.56 -1.76
C ILE A 14 20.58 4.62 -0.26
N LYS A 15 21.82 4.85 0.18
CA LYS A 15 22.15 5.02 1.61
C LYS A 15 21.50 6.28 2.20
N GLY A 16 21.43 7.37 1.44
CA GLY A 16 20.73 8.58 1.85
C GLY A 16 19.22 8.35 2.02
N LEU A 17 18.58 7.67 1.06
CA LEU A 17 17.16 7.36 1.11
C LEU A 17 16.81 6.42 2.28
N THR A 18 17.67 5.42 2.54
CA THR A 18 17.48 4.52 3.69
C THR A 18 17.70 5.23 5.03
N ALA A 19 18.59 6.21 5.10
CA ALA A 19 18.79 7.02 6.30
C ALA A 19 17.58 7.92 6.57
N VAL A 20 17.06 8.60 5.55
CA VAL A 20 15.85 9.43 5.65
C VAL A 20 14.63 8.58 6.07
N LEU A 21 14.45 7.41 5.46
CA LEU A 21 13.37 6.49 5.82
C LEU A 21 13.49 5.99 7.27
N LYS A 22 14.71 5.66 7.73
CA LYS A 22 14.97 5.29 9.13
C LYS A 22 14.69 6.45 10.10
N CYS A 23 15.09 7.68 9.74
CA CYS A 23 14.78 8.86 10.54
C CYS A 23 13.28 9.16 10.59
N MET A 24 12.56 9.02 9.49
CA MET A 24 11.09 9.16 9.46
C MET A 24 10.41 8.08 10.29
N LEU A 25 10.80 6.83 10.16
CA LEU A 25 10.27 5.73 10.98
C LEU A 25 10.61 5.91 12.46
N ALA A 26 11.83 6.35 12.78
CA ALA A 26 12.21 6.66 14.15
C ALA A 26 11.45 7.87 14.73
N SER A 27 11.20 8.90 13.92
CA SER A 27 10.38 10.06 14.34
C SER A 27 8.93 9.65 14.57
N ILE A 28 8.33 8.84 13.68
CA ILE A 28 6.97 8.31 13.85
C ILE A 28 6.91 7.41 15.10
N PHE A 29 7.91 6.56 15.31
CA PHE A 29 7.99 5.70 16.50
C PHE A 29 8.21 6.52 17.78
N LEU A 30 9.02 7.58 17.73
CA LEU A 30 9.29 8.46 18.88
C LEU A 30 8.08 9.34 19.21
N THR A 31 7.31 9.81 18.23
CA THR A 31 6.04 10.52 18.47
C THR A 31 4.96 9.60 19.04
N CYS A 32 4.97 8.33 18.71
CA CYS A 32 4.10 7.32 19.34
C CYS A 32 4.52 6.95 20.76
N LEU A 33 5.77 7.27 21.17
CA LEU A 33 6.30 7.02 22.52
C LEU A 33 6.19 8.24 23.46
N LEU A 34 5.70 9.41 22.99
CA LEU A 34 5.44 10.56 23.85
C LEU A 34 4.27 10.25 24.80
N PRO A 35 4.31 10.74 26.03
CA PRO A 35 3.85 10.00 27.18
C PRO A 35 2.37 9.69 27.17
N ALA A 36 2.08 8.43 27.34
CA ALA A 36 0.79 7.83 27.65
C ALA A 36 0.20 8.29 29.02
N SER A 37 0.34 9.56 29.37
CA SER A 37 -0.14 10.06 30.65
C SER A 37 -1.60 10.53 30.67
N SER A 38 -2.37 10.26 29.59
CA SER A 38 -3.81 10.59 29.51
C SER A 38 -4.59 9.57 28.68
N LEU A 39 -4.26 8.29 28.78
CA LEU A 39 -4.82 7.21 27.95
C LEU A 39 -6.12 6.59 28.51
N TYR A 40 -6.99 7.40 29.09
CA TYR A 40 -8.34 6.95 29.33
C TYR A 40 -9.13 7.02 28.02
N GLY A 41 -9.27 5.87 27.33
CA GLY A 41 -10.13 5.71 26.16
C GLY A 41 -9.46 5.59 24.79
N GLN A 42 -8.13 5.38 24.68
CA GLN A 42 -7.53 5.09 23.38
C GLN A 42 -7.95 3.71 22.92
N LYS A 43 -8.83 3.67 21.90
CA LYS A 43 -9.13 2.43 21.19
C LYS A 43 -8.08 2.22 20.13
N ILE A 44 -7.48 1.05 20.15
CA ILE A 44 -6.65 0.52 19.06
C ILE A 44 -7.52 -0.42 18.25
N ALA A 45 -7.55 -0.22 16.94
CA ALA A 45 -8.25 -1.11 16.03
C ALA A 45 -7.25 -1.89 15.17
N VAL A 46 -7.54 -3.17 14.97
CA VAL A 46 -6.84 -4.02 13.99
C VAL A 46 -7.82 -4.30 12.85
N LYS A 47 -7.32 -4.28 11.61
CA LYS A 47 -8.14 -4.40 10.41
C LYS A 47 -7.60 -5.47 9.47
N SER A 48 -8.52 -6.14 8.76
CA SER A 48 -8.20 -6.94 7.58
C SER A 48 -9.12 -6.52 6.43
N ASN A 49 -8.52 -6.27 5.26
CA ASN A 49 -9.26 -5.93 4.05
C ASN A 49 -9.66 -7.21 3.31
N LEU A 50 -10.93 -7.53 3.33
CA LEU A 50 -11.50 -8.75 2.74
C LEU A 50 -11.25 -8.87 1.23
N LEU A 51 -11.11 -7.74 0.50
CA LEU A 51 -10.80 -7.78 -0.93
C LEU A 51 -9.36 -8.24 -1.19
N TYR A 52 -8.42 -7.93 -0.31
CA TYR A 52 -7.07 -8.46 -0.37
C TYR A 52 -7.04 -9.95 0.00
N ASP A 53 -7.81 -10.36 1.01
CA ASP A 53 -7.93 -11.76 1.42
C ASP A 53 -8.46 -12.63 0.27
N LEU A 54 -9.44 -12.13 -0.51
CA LEU A 54 -9.96 -12.80 -1.72
C LEU A 54 -8.88 -12.99 -2.81
N THR A 55 -7.86 -12.14 -2.84
CA THR A 55 -6.71 -12.27 -3.76
C THR A 55 -5.53 -13.03 -3.14
N THR A 56 -5.75 -13.71 -2.02
CA THR A 56 -4.71 -14.42 -1.27
C THR A 56 -3.54 -13.53 -0.83
N THR A 57 -3.80 -12.24 -0.67
CA THR A 57 -2.83 -11.26 -0.17
C THR A 57 -2.98 -11.13 1.34
N PHE A 58 -1.96 -11.51 2.09
CA PHE A 58 -1.91 -11.23 3.52
C PHE A 58 -1.95 -9.73 3.74
N ASN A 59 -2.89 -9.28 4.56
CA ASN A 59 -3.00 -7.88 4.90
C ASN A 59 -3.34 -7.71 6.38
N ILE A 60 -2.79 -6.69 6.97
CA ILE A 60 -3.09 -6.27 8.33
C ILE A 60 -2.99 -4.75 8.41
N GLY A 61 -3.96 -4.16 9.03
CA GLY A 61 -3.97 -2.73 9.37
C GLY A 61 -4.06 -2.53 10.87
N GLY A 62 -3.38 -1.50 11.36
CA GLY A 62 -3.51 -1.00 12.73
C GLY A 62 -3.96 0.45 12.69
N GLU A 63 -4.95 0.83 13.48
CA GLU A 63 -5.43 2.19 13.58
C GLU A 63 -5.49 2.63 15.04
N ILE A 64 -4.93 3.82 15.31
CA ILE A 64 -4.91 4.42 16.65
C ILE A 64 -5.65 5.74 16.61
N ARG A 65 -6.37 6.02 17.69
CA ARG A 65 -6.99 7.33 17.92
C ARG A 65 -5.92 8.33 18.30
N CYS A 66 -5.88 9.47 17.62
CA CYS A 66 -5.00 10.59 17.94
C CYS A 66 -5.69 11.62 18.85
N ASP A 67 -6.96 11.94 18.52
CA ASP A 67 -7.82 12.84 19.28
C ASP A 67 -9.30 12.45 19.08
N ASP A 68 -10.25 13.34 19.40
CA ASP A 68 -11.68 13.08 19.33
C ASP A 68 -12.23 12.93 17.91
N THR A 69 -11.47 13.34 16.91
CA THR A 69 -11.88 13.39 15.50
C THR A 69 -10.87 12.81 14.53
N HIS A 70 -9.65 12.48 14.99
CA HIS A 70 -8.59 12.03 14.11
C HIS A 70 -8.00 10.69 14.53
N THR A 71 -7.59 9.92 13.53
CA THR A 71 -6.88 8.65 13.68
C THR A 71 -5.70 8.56 12.73
N LEU A 72 -4.73 7.74 13.10
CA LEU A 72 -3.63 7.31 12.24
C LEU A 72 -3.78 5.81 11.96
N ASN A 73 -3.91 5.46 10.70
CA ASN A 73 -3.99 4.09 10.22
C ASN A 73 -2.71 3.70 9.49
N LEU A 74 -2.24 2.48 9.68
CA LEU A 74 -1.12 1.90 8.95
C LEU A 74 -1.52 0.53 8.45
N SER A 75 -1.55 0.34 7.13
CA SER A 75 -1.83 -0.95 6.49
C SER A 75 -0.59 -1.52 5.82
N VAL A 76 -0.39 -2.81 6.00
CA VAL A 76 0.68 -3.60 5.39
C VAL A 76 0.06 -4.73 4.59
N ASN A 77 0.49 -4.87 3.33
CA ASN A 77 0.00 -5.90 2.43
C ASN A 77 1.19 -6.68 1.88
N TYR A 78 1.09 -8.00 1.89
CA TYR A 78 2.15 -8.89 1.44
C TYR A 78 1.60 -10.07 0.65
N ASN A 79 2.06 -10.22 -0.57
CA ASN A 79 1.73 -11.36 -1.41
C ASN A 79 3.03 -12.02 -1.91
N PRO A 80 3.39 -13.21 -1.39
CA PRO A 80 4.61 -13.91 -1.77
C PRO A 80 4.44 -14.87 -2.94
N TRP A 81 3.22 -15.06 -3.46
CA TRP A 81 2.88 -16.23 -4.26
C TRP A 81 3.42 -16.20 -5.69
N ASN A 82 3.87 -17.38 -6.12
CA ASN A 82 4.01 -17.75 -7.52
C ASN A 82 2.87 -18.71 -7.86
N PHE A 83 2.16 -18.42 -8.90
CA PHE A 83 1.13 -19.31 -9.43
C PHE A 83 1.70 -20.12 -10.60
N GLY A 84 1.14 -21.30 -10.90
CA GLY A 84 1.59 -22.13 -12.00
C GLY A 84 1.64 -21.40 -13.37
N GLY A 85 2.53 -21.82 -14.30
CA GLY A 85 2.64 -21.24 -15.63
C GLY A 85 3.32 -19.86 -15.67
N ASN A 86 4.32 -19.62 -14.83
CA ASN A 86 5.07 -18.35 -14.72
C ASN A 86 4.24 -17.14 -14.26
N LYS A 87 3.06 -17.38 -13.70
CA LYS A 87 2.19 -16.31 -13.16
C LYS A 87 2.71 -15.85 -11.81
N LYS A 88 2.91 -14.54 -11.66
CA LYS A 88 3.41 -13.92 -10.42
C LYS A 88 2.57 -12.74 -10.01
N MET A 89 2.26 -12.67 -8.72
CA MET A 89 1.55 -11.54 -8.11
C MET A 89 2.25 -11.12 -6.81
N LYS A 90 3.58 -11.08 -6.83
CA LYS A 90 4.33 -10.73 -5.62
C LYS A 90 4.31 -9.24 -5.39
N HIS A 91 3.93 -8.84 -4.20
CA HIS A 91 4.08 -7.45 -3.76
C HIS A 91 4.21 -7.34 -2.24
N PHE A 92 4.85 -6.28 -1.84
CA PHE A 92 4.83 -5.75 -0.48
C PHE A 92 4.41 -4.30 -0.57
N MET A 93 3.40 -3.90 0.20
CA MET A 93 2.88 -2.53 0.17
C MET A 93 2.67 -2.01 1.59
N LEU A 94 3.05 -0.77 1.81
CA LEU A 94 2.88 -0.02 3.04
C LEU A 94 2.02 1.21 2.75
N GLN A 95 0.98 1.42 3.57
CA GLN A 95 0.00 2.49 3.38
C GLN A 95 -0.32 3.17 4.70
N PRO A 96 0.45 4.19 5.14
CA PRO A 96 0.06 5.08 6.21
C PRO A 96 -1.03 6.04 5.74
N GLU A 97 -2.01 6.29 6.59
CA GLU A 97 -3.15 7.15 6.31
C GLU A 97 -3.54 7.93 7.55
N TYR A 98 -3.70 9.24 7.42
CA TYR A 98 -4.24 10.13 8.45
C TYR A 98 -5.70 10.42 8.12
N ARG A 99 -6.61 10.18 9.07
CA ARG A 99 -8.06 10.26 8.89
C ARG A 99 -8.68 11.30 9.79
N LYS A 100 -9.65 12.01 9.23
CA LYS A 100 -10.57 12.88 9.98
C LYS A 100 -11.97 12.30 9.92
N TRP A 101 -12.57 12.07 11.07
CA TRP A 101 -13.92 11.55 11.25
C TRP A 101 -14.92 12.68 11.43
N PHE A 102 -16.15 12.49 10.91
CA PHE A 102 -17.20 13.51 10.98
C PHE A 102 -18.23 13.21 12.08
N ASP A 103 -18.45 11.93 12.37
CA ASP A 103 -19.49 11.47 13.30
C ASP A 103 -18.91 10.96 14.64
N GLY A 104 -17.59 11.06 14.80
CA GLY A 104 -16.83 10.53 15.93
C GLY A 104 -15.84 9.45 15.50
N VAL A 105 -14.75 9.31 16.24
CA VAL A 105 -13.69 8.36 15.91
C VAL A 105 -14.22 6.92 15.88
N PHE A 106 -13.91 6.22 14.80
CA PHE A 106 -14.35 4.85 14.50
C PHE A 106 -15.86 4.69 14.28
N MET A 107 -16.56 5.75 13.93
CA MET A 107 -17.99 5.70 13.66
C MET A 107 -18.35 6.66 12.52
N GLY A 108 -19.18 6.17 11.57
CA GLY A 108 -19.68 7.00 10.48
C GLY A 108 -18.64 7.26 9.40
N SER A 109 -18.68 8.44 8.83
CA SER A 109 -17.86 8.83 7.67
C SER A 109 -16.55 9.44 8.05
N TYR A 110 -15.53 9.23 7.20
CA TYR A 110 -14.22 9.87 7.32
C TYR A 110 -13.67 10.27 5.97
N ILE A 111 -12.78 11.26 5.99
CA ILE A 111 -11.88 11.60 4.91
C ILE A 111 -10.45 11.38 5.38
N GLY A 112 -9.58 10.88 4.50
CA GLY A 112 -8.18 10.61 4.83
C GLY A 112 -7.21 11.13 3.79
N PHE A 113 -5.97 11.36 4.24
CA PHE A 113 -4.82 11.53 3.37
C PHE A 113 -3.90 10.33 3.53
N GLN A 114 -3.62 9.67 2.42
CA GLN A 114 -2.89 8.41 2.37
C GLN A 114 -1.61 8.56 1.58
N LEU A 115 -0.54 7.99 2.10
CA LEU A 115 0.67 7.70 1.34
C LEU A 115 0.71 6.21 1.02
N HIS A 116 1.36 5.83 -0.06
CA HIS A 116 1.58 4.42 -0.37
C HIS A 116 2.94 4.19 -1.02
N TYR A 117 3.57 3.12 -0.60
CA TYR A 117 4.80 2.61 -1.18
C TYR A 117 4.69 1.11 -1.39
N ALA A 118 5.01 0.65 -2.59
CA ALA A 118 5.00 -0.78 -2.89
C ALA A 118 6.25 -1.22 -3.66
N LEU A 119 6.65 -2.45 -3.37
CA LEU A 119 7.57 -3.24 -4.18
C LEU A 119 6.75 -4.32 -4.87
N PHE A 120 6.91 -4.51 -6.16
CA PHE A 120 6.12 -5.48 -6.89
C PHE A 120 6.92 -6.29 -7.91
N ASN A 121 6.42 -7.49 -8.18
CA ASN A 121 6.88 -8.38 -9.23
C ASN A 121 5.66 -9.10 -9.81
N PHE A 122 5.09 -8.52 -10.86
CA PHE A 122 3.91 -9.02 -11.54
C PHE A 122 4.26 -9.58 -12.90
N GLY A 123 3.59 -10.65 -13.30
CA GLY A 123 3.74 -11.18 -14.65
C GLY A 123 2.86 -12.38 -14.93
N GLY A 124 2.51 -12.56 -16.19
CA GLY A 124 1.77 -13.72 -16.65
C GLY A 124 0.32 -13.83 -16.17
N MET A 125 -0.18 -12.83 -15.46
CA MET A 125 -1.56 -12.79 -14.96
C MET A 125 -2.27 -11.56 -15.47
N LEU A 126 -3.54 -11.73 -15.82
CA LEU A 126 -4.48 -10.62 -15.93
C LEU A 126 -5.16 -10.47 -14.58
N PRO A 127 -4.95 -9.34 -13.90
CA PRO A 127 -5.71 -9.06 -12.69
C PRO A 127 -7.20 -9.07 -13.03
N TRP A 128 -7.99 -9.89 -12.31
CA TRP A 128 -9.45 -9.92 -12.39
C TRP A 128 -10.06 -10.28 -13.75
N GLY A 129 -9.33 -10.92 -14.66
CA GLY A 129 -9.86 -11.38 -15.95
C GLY A 129 -10.16 -10.27 -16.98
N PHE A 130 -9.77 -9.02 -16.73
CA PHE A 130 -9.94 -7.92 -17.67
C PHE A 130 -8.91 -7.99 -18.80
N GLY A 131 -9.24 -8.65 -19.90
CA GLY A 131 -8.37 -8.78 -21.07
C GLY A 131 -8.08 -7.48 -21.79
N ASN A 132 -9.03 -6.56 -21.81
CA ASN A 132 -8.91 -5.25 -22.45
C ASN A 132 -8.86 -4.15 -21.38
N GLY A 133 -7.97 -3.15 -21.57
CA GLY A 133 -7.83 -2.03 -20.65
C GLY A 133 -6.41 -1.85 -20.16
N LYS A 134 -6.25 -0.92 -19.19
CA LYS A 134 -4.96 -0.60 -18.56
C LYS A 134 -5.08 -0.77 -17.04
N MET A 135 -4.06 -1.34 -16.44
CA MET A 135 -3.88 -1.38 -14.99
C MET A 135 -2.66 -0.54 -14.63
N LEU A 136 -2.84 0.44 -13.74
CA LEU A 136 -1.77 1.37 -13.34
C LEU A 136 -1.04 2.03 -14.53
N GLY A 137 -1.78 2.32 -15.63
CA GLY A 137 -1.23 2.92 -16.84
C GLY A 137 -0.58 1.95 -17.84
N ILE A 138 -0.44 0.66 -17.50
CA ILE A 138 0.15 -0.39 -18.37
C ILE A 138 -0.97 -1.22 -18.99
N GLU A 139 -0.86 -1.53 -20.27
CA GLU A 139 -1.85 -2.36 -20.98
C GLU A 139 -1.90 -3.78 -20.41
N ASN A 140 -3.10 -4.28 -20.15
CA ASN A 140 -3.32 -5.61 -19.53
C ASN A 140 -2.70 -6.74 -20.36
N ARG A 141 -2.74 -6.64 -21.70
CA ARG A 141 -2.09 -7.61 -22.59
C ARG A 141 -0.57 -7.66 -22.41
N GLN A 142 0.05 -6.51 -22.15
CA GLN A 142 1.48 -6.44 -21.89
C GLN A 142 1.82 -7.06 -20.52
N ILE A 143 0.96 -6.88 -19.50
CA ILE A 143 1.14 -7.50 -18.18
C ILE A 143 1.00 -9.03 -18.30
N ALA A 144 0.07 -9.52 -19.12
CA ALA A 144 -0.11 -10.96 -19.34
C ALA A 144 1.10 -11.62 -20.03
N ASN A 145 1.76 -10.91 -20.94
CA ASN A 145 2.83 -11.45 -21.77
C ASN A 145 4.24 -11.14 -21.26
N ASN A 146 4.37 -10.29 -20.24
CA ASN A 146 5.67 -9.87 -19.70
C ASN A 146 5.66 -9.93 -18.18
N ARG A 147 6.86 -9.80 -17.62
CA ARG A 147 7.07 -9.65 -16.17
C ARG A 147 7.54 -8.24 -15.86
N TYR A 148 6.88 -7.61 -14.90
CA TYR A 148 7.18 -6.27 -14.42
C TYR A 148 7.68 -6.34 -12.98
N GLN A 149 8.86 -5.82 -12.74
CA GLN A 149 9.46 -5.76 -11.41
C GLN A 149 9.89 -4.34 -11.10
N GLY A 150 9.44 -3.80 -10.00
CA GLY A 150 9.74 -2.42 -9.66
C GLY A 150 9.21 -1.98 -8.32
N ASN A 151 9.11 -0.67 -8.21
CA ASN A 151 8.53 0.00 -7.05
C ASN A 151 7.51 1.06 -7.50
N LEU A 152 6.62 1.36 -6.58
CA LEU A 152 5.58 2.37 -6.71
C LEU A 152 5.61 3.24 -5.47
N ALA A 153 5.50 4.55 -5.64
CA ALA A 153 5.30 5.50 -4.56
C ALA A 153 4.22 6.51 -4.97
N GLY A 154 3.38 6.91 -4.02
CA GLY A 154 2.30 7.83 -4.33
C GLY A 154 1.53 8.30 -3.11
N PHE A 155 0.47 9.04 -3.39
CA PHE A 155 -0.43 9.58 -2.38
C PHE A 155 -1.88 9.58 -2.90
N GLY A 156 -2.82 9.67 -1.97
CA GLY A 156 -4.24 9.72 -2.33
C GLY A 156 -5.08 10.36 -1.23
N ILE A 157 -6.28 10.74 -1.62
CA ILE A 157 -7.33 11.15 -0.70
C ILE A 157 -8.33 10.01 -0.64
N SER A 158 -8.65 9.58 0.57
CA SER A 158 -9.61 8.52 0.85
C SER A 158 -10.90 9.11 1.40
N TYR A 159 -11.97 8.43 1.10
CA TYR A 159 -13.27 8.60 1.75
C TYR A 159 -13.79 7.21 2.13
N GLY A 160 -14.34 7.08 3.31
CA GLY A 160 -14.91 5.82 3.75
C GLY A 160 -16.00 6.01 4.81
N TYR A 161 -16.64 4.88 5.09
CA TYR A 161 -17.68 4.79 6.09
C TYR A 161 -17.50 3.54 6.94
N GLN A 162 -17.68 3.67 8.23
CA GLN A 162 -17.58 2.57 9.18
C GLN A 162 -18.90 2.34 9.91
N TRP A 163 -19.41 1.11 9.83
CA TRP A 163 -20.61 0.64 10.48
C TRP A 163 -20.24 -0.15 11.73
N MET A 164 -20.87 0.18 12.84
CA MET A 164 -20.76 -0.63 14.05
C MET A 164 -21.63 -1.89 13.92
N ILE A 165 -20.99 -3.06 14.01
CA ILE A 165 -21.70 -4.36 14.04
C ILE A 165 -21.92 -4.79 15.50
N SER A 166 -20.91 -4.61 16.34
CA SER A 166 -20.94 -4.93 17.77
C SER A 166 -19.97 -4.02 18.53
N PRO A 167 -19.92 -4.05 19.86
CA PRO A 167 -18.99 -3.23 20.64
C PRO A 167 -17.52 -3.43 20.29
N GLN A 168 -17.15 -4.59 19.71
CA GLN A 168 -15.79 -4.95 19.36
C GLN A 168 -15.53 -5.04 17.85
N TRP A 169 -16.60 -5.07 17.03
CA TRP A 169 -16.49 -5.31 15.61
C TRP A 169 -17.19 -4.25 14.78
N ASN A 170 -16.48 -3.69 13.82
CA ASN A 170 -17.02 -2.81 12.79
C ASN A 170 -16.75 -3.36 11.40
N LEU A 171 -17.57 -2.96 10.45
CA LEU A 171 -17.34 -3.11 9.01
C LEU A 171 -16.97 -1.74 8.45
N GLU A 172 -15.95 -1.67 7.62
CA GLU A 172 -15.53 -0.44 6.95
C GLU A 172 -15.52 -0.64 5.45
N ALA A 173 -16.06 0.33 4.71
CA ALA A 173 -15.87 0.43 3.28
C ALA A 173 -15.20 1.75 2.94
N GLY A 174 -14.22 1.72 2.02
CA GLY A 174 -13.46 2.90 1.64
C GLY A 174 -12.92 2.85 0.23
N LEU A 175 -12.77 4.04 -0.34
CA LEU A 175 -12.18 4.28 -1.65
C LEU A 175 -11.15 5.41 -1.53
N SER A 176 -10.00 5.25 -2.20
CA SER A 176 -8.99 6.31 -2.32
C SER A 176 -8.72 6.61 -3.79
N LEU A 177 -8.64 7.90 -4.11
CA LEU A 177 -8.23 8.41 -5.40
C LEU A 177 -6.93 9.20 -5.25
N GLY A 178 -6.00 9.04 -6.16
CA GLY A 178 -4.72 9.70 -6.03
C GLY A 178 -3.76 9.49 -7.18
N TYR A 179 -2.50 9.73 -6.88
CA TYR A 179 -1.38 9.64 -7.81
C TYR A 179 -0.42 8.56 -7.37
N ALA A 180 0.12 7.84 -8.34
CA ALA A 180 1.22 6.90 -8.13
C ALA A 180 2.26 7.02 -9.24
N HIS A 181 3.53 7.07 -8.85
CA HIS A 181 4.68 6.99 -9.73
C HIS A 181 5.29 5.60 -9.65
N LEU A 182 5.35 4.93 -10.80
CA LEU A 182 5.88 3.58 -10.93
C LEU A 182 7.24 3.62 -11.64
N ASN A 183 8.25 2.98 -11.06
CA ASN A 183 9.50 2.68 -11.75
C ASN A 183 9.60 1.17 -11.91
N TYR A 184 9.77 0.69 -13.13
CA TYR A 184 9.80 -0.74 -13.36
C TYR A 184 10.80 -1.17 -14.42
N LYS A 185 11.17 -2.45 -14.35
CA LYS A 185 11.90 -3.19 -15.35
C LYS A 185 10.95 -4.22 -15.97
N ARG A 186 10.93 -4.29 -17.29
CA ARG A 186 10.17 -5.27 -18.05
C ARG A 186 11.09 -6.39 -18.52
N TYR A 187 10.65 -7.61 -18.34
CA TYR A 187 11.32 -8.83 -18.78
C TYR A 187 10.36 -9.64 -19.64
N GLY A 188 10.90 -10.42 -20.58
CA GLY A 188 10.10 -11.40 -21.31
C GLY A 188 9.56 -12.52 -20.42
N GLN A 189 8.83 -13.44 -21.04
CA GLN A 189 8.42 -14.70 -20.42
C GLN A 189 9.05 -15.88 -21.19
N PRO A 190 9.41 -17.00 -20.54
CA PRO A 190 9.22 -17.39 -19.13
C PRO A 190 10.20 -16.73 -18.16
N GLU A 191 10.18 -17.17 -16.89
CA GLU A 191 11.13 -16.71 -15.87
C GLU A 191 12.58 -16.98 -16.31
N GLY A 192 13.45 -15.97 -16.16
CA GLY A 192 14.82 -16.03 -16.70
C GLY A 192 14.97 -15.42 -18.10
N ALA A 193 13.88 -15.05 -18.75
CA ALA A 193 13.93 -14.38 -20.05
C ALA A 193 14.66 -13.02 -19.97
N ALA A 194 15.17 -12.57 -21.13
CA ALA A 194 16.00 -11.38 -21.23
C ALA A 194 15.29 -10.13 -20.70
N PHE A 195 16.09 -9.23 -20.14
CA PHE A 195 15.68 -7.86 -19.85
C PHE A 195 15.30 -7.15 -21.15
N ILE A 196 14.12 -6.52 -21.16
CA ILE A 196 13.63 -5.80 -22.33
C ILE A 196 13.91 -4.31 -22.18
N GLU A 197 13.41 -3.70 -21.09
CA GLU A 197 13.57 -2.26 -20.88
C GLU A 197 13.41 -1.87 -19.40
N LYS A 198 13.89 -0.66 -19.08
CA LYS A 198 13.58 0.06 -17.83
C LYS A 198 12.72 1.27 -18.20
N SER A 199 11.59 1.40 -17.54
CA SER A 199 10.65 2.48 -17.81
C SER A 199 9.99 2.97 -16.53
N HIS A 200 9.22 4.04 -16.66
CA HIS A 200 8.40 4.59 -15.58
C HIS A 200 7.01 4.94 -16.10
N CYS A 201 6.06 5.02 -15.19
CA CYS A 201 4.69 5.40 -15.51
C CYS A 201 4.11 6.25 -14.40
N ASN A 202 3.33 7.25 -14.78
CA ASN A 202 2.54 8.07 -13.88
C ASN A 202 1.08 7.64 -13.99
N TYR A 203 0.47 7.37 -12.85
CA TYR A 203 -0.91 6.92 -12.77
C TYR A 203 -1.73 7.89 -11.93
N TRP A 204 -2.91 8.25 -12.43
CA TRP A 204 -3.95 8.97 -11.71
C TRP A 204 -5.22 8.14 -11.71
N GLY A 205 -5.80 7.92 -10.54
CA GLY A 205 -7.02 7.14 -10.43
C GLY A 205 -7.19 6.50 -9.05
N PRO A 206 -8.02 5.43 -8.96
CA PRO A 206 -8.19 4.69 -7.72
C PRO A 206 -6.89 4.07 -7.23
N THR A 207 -6.46 4.45 -6.02
CA THR A 207 -5.22 3.96 -5.39
C THR A 207 -5.48 2.92 -4.31
N GLN A 208 -6.71 2.90 -3.79
CA GLN A 208 -7.16 1.87 -2.86
C GLN A 208 -8.67 1.71 -2.98
N ILE A 209 -9.12 0.46 -2.83
CA ILE A 209 -10.51 0.11 -2.58
C ILE A 209 -10.51 -0.96 -1.49
N GLY A 210 -11.42 -0.89 -0.54
CA GLY A 210 -11.46 -1.82 0.56
C GLY A 210 -12.83 -2.01 1.17
N ILE A 211 -13.05 -3.25 1.59
CA ILE A 211 -14.08 -3.63 2.55
C ILE A 211 -13.33 -4.33 3.67
N SER A 212 -13.29 -3.74 4.86
CA SER A 212 -12.45 -4.23 5.95
C SER A 212 -13.29 -4.62 7.16
N LEU A 213 -12.91 -5.73 7.76
CA LEU A 213 -13.36 -6.09 9.09
C LEU A 213 -12.42 -5.44 10.11
N VAL A 214 -12.99 -4.77 11.09
CA VAL A 214 -12.27 -3.98 12.11
C VAL A 214 -12.56 -4.55 13.48
N TYR A 215 -11.51 -4.86 14.23
CA TYR A 215 -11.59 -5.36 15.60
C TYR A 215 -10.95 -4.38 16.56
N PHE A 216 -11.63 -4.04 17.65
CA PHE A 216 -11.13 -3.15 18.70
C PHE A 216 -10.46 -3.94 19.81
N ILE A 217 -9.19 -3.60 20.08
CA ILE A 217 -8.46 -4.08 21.26
C ILE A 217 -8.84 -3.16 22.43
N GLN A 218 -9.36 -3.75 23.48
CA GLN A 218 -9.73 -3.07 24.74
C GLN A 218 -8.55 -3.04 25.70
#